data_98025ca4e006b23884c61b281062e3ea
#
_entry.id   98025ca4e006b23884c61b281062e3ea
#
_cell.length_a   1.000
_cell.length_b   1.000
_cell.length_c   1.000
_cell.angle_alpha   90.00
_cell.angle_beta   90.00
_cell.angle_gamma   90.00
#
_symmetry.space_group_name_H-M   'P 1'
#
loop_
_entity.id
_entity.type
_entity.pdbx_description
1 polymer ?
#
loop_
_entity_poly.entity_id
_entity_poly.type
_entity_poly.pdbx_seq_one_letter_code
_entity_poly.pdbx_strand_id
1 'polypeptide(L)' 'MSMDVLYEINYTDGRCWATTPIYSQAVDVAKLKAKRDGVPIEVVKHNLRTGQVRRNIYHPDGTVEKLWLR' A
#
# COMPACT_ATOMS: atom_id res chain seq x y z
N MET A 1 -20.38 10.38 4.99
CA MET A 1 -19.34 9.55 5.64
C MET A 1 -17.98 10.13 5.31
N SER A 2 -17.23 10.54 6.32
CA SER A 2 -15.89 11.09 6.08
C SER A 2 -14.88 9.94 5.90
N MET A 3 -14.02 10.11 4.92
CA MET A 3 -12.95 9.15 4.65
C MET A 3 -11.69 9.63 5.39
N ASP A 4 -11.38 8.99 6.52
CA ASP A 4 -10.23 9.38 7.35
C ASP A 4 -8.93 8.71 6.90
N VAL A 5 -9.01 7.63 6.14
CA VAL A 5 -7.86 6.84 5.73
C VAL A 5 -7.98 6.48 4.26
N LEU A 6 -6.88 6.64 3.54
CA LEU A 6 -6.78 6.26 2.13
C LEU A 6 -5.52 5.41 1.94
N TYR A 7 -5.65 4.33 1.18
CA TYR A 7 -4.52 3.46 0.82
C TYR A 7 -4.21 3.63 -0.66
N GLU A 8 -2.95 3.92 -0.96
CA GLU A 8 -2.44 3.91 -2.33
C GLU A 8 -1.69 2.61 -2.57
N ILE A 9 -1.93 2.01 -3.72
CA ILE A 9 -1.22 0.80 -4.16
C ILE A 9 -0.31 1.25 -5.30
N ASN A 10 1.00 1.21 -5.05
CA ASN A 10 1.99 1.77 -5.96
C ASN A 10 3.03 0.75 -6.35
N TYR A 11 3.59 0.92 -7.55
CA TYR A 11 4.87 0.32 -7.87
C TYR A 11 5.98 1.08 -7.13
N THR A 12 7.08 0.39 -6.83
CA THR A 12 8.19 1.01 -6.10
C THR A 12 8.96 2.04 -6.93
N ASP A 13 8.67 2.13 -8.22
CA ASP A 13 9.22 3.17 -9.11
C ASP A 13 8.45 4.50 -9.03
N GLY A 14 7.43 4.58 -8.19
CA GLY A 14 6.63 5.80 -7.99
C GLY A 14 5.32 5.84 -8.73
N ARG A 15 5.04 4.87 -9.61
CA ARG A 15 3.75 4.84 -10.32
C ARG A 15 2.65 4.37 -9.41
N CYS A 16 1.56 5.13 -9.34
CA CYS A 16 0.36 4.74 -8.60
C CYS A 16 -0.52 3.86 -9.49
N TRP A 17 -0.87 2.67 -8.98
CA TRP A 17 -1.76 1.77 -9.70
C TRP A 17 -3.22 1.99 -9.34
N ALA A 18 -3.53 2.12 -8.05
CA ALA A 18 -4.91 2.28 -7.58
C ALA A 18 -4.93 2.85 -6.18
N THR A 19 -6.11 3.33 -5.77
CA THR A 19 -6.37 3.76 -4.41
C THR A 19 -7.63 3.07 -3.89
N THR A 20 -7.70 2.86 -2.58
CA THR A 20 -8.88 2.29 -1.93
C THR A 20 -8.95 2.77 -0.49
N PRO A 21 -10.15 2.99 0.08
CA PRO A 21 -10.30 3.27 1.50
C PRO A 21 -10.29 2.01 2.37
N ILE A 22 -10.23 0.82 1.77
CA ILE A 22 -10.37 -0.45 2.49
C ILE A 22 -9.01 -1.12 2.62
N TYR A 23 -8.54 -1.27 3.87
CA TYR A 23 -7.23 -1.86 4.18
C TYR A 23 -7.07 -3.28 3.61
N SER A 24 -8.04 -4.16 3.86
CA SER A 24 -7.96 -5.56 3.41
C SER A 24 -7.86 -5.66 1.89
N GLN A 25 -8.56 -4.80 1.16
CA GLN A 25 -8.46 -4.73 -0.31
C GLN A 25 -7.06 -4.34 -0.75
N ALA A 26 -6.50 -3.30 -0.13
CA ALA A 26 -5.16 -2.82 -0.47
C ALA A 26 -4.12 -3.91 -0.27
N VAL A 27 -4.17 -4.60 0.87
CA VAL A 27 -3.24 -5.67 1.21
C VAL A 27 -3.37 -6.86 0.25
N ASP A 28 -4.61 -7.32 0.01
CA ASP A 28 -4.86 -8.47 -0.85
C ASP A 28 -4.40 -8.20 -2.28
N VAL A 29 -4.71 -7.03 -2.80
CA VAL A 29 -4.31 -6.63 -4.15
C VAL A 29 -2.78 -6.52 -4.24
N ALA A 30 -2.14 -5.91 -3.24
CA ALA A 30 -0.69 -5.75 -3.24
C ALA A 30 0.02 -7.10 -3.22
N LYS A 31 -0.41 -8.02 -2.36
CA LYS A 31 0.16 -9.36 -2.27
C LYS A 31 0.01 -10.13 -3.57
N LEU A 32 -1.20 -10.13 -4.12
CA LEU A 32 -1.50 -10.84 -5.36
C LEU A 32 -0.70 -10.27 -6.53
N LYS A 33 -0.65 -8.96 -6.63
CA LYS A 33 0.05 -8.27 -7.71
C LYS A 33 1.56 -8.47 -7.63
N ALA A 34 2.14 -8.42 -6.44
CA ALA A 34 3.57 -8.67 -6.24
C ALA A 34 3.94 -10.08 -6.69
N LYS A 35 3.13 -11.06 -6.31
CA LYS A 35 3.37 -12.45 -6.69
C LYS A 35 3.20 -12.68 -8.18
N ARG A 36 2.16 -12.10 -8.78
CA ARG A 36 1.86 -12.28 -10.20
C ARG A 36 2.90 -11.62 -11.09
N ASP A 37 3.28 -10.39 -10.76
CA ASP A 37 4.17 -9.59 -11.59
C ASP A 37 5.65 -9.78 -11.24
N GLY A 38 5.95 -10.44 -10.11
CA GLY A 38 7.31 -10.70 -9.67
C GLY A 38 8.07 -9.45 -9.25
N VAL A 39 7.37 -8.41 -8.80
CA VAL A 39 7.96 -7.14 -8.38
C VAL A 39 7.41 -6.71 -7.02
N PRO A 40 8.16 -5.94 -6.23
CA PRO A 40 7.64 -5.42 -4.98
C PRO A 40 6.53 -4.38 -5.23
N ILE A 41 5.48 -4.44 -4.41
CA ILE A 41 4.35 -3.51 -4.48
C ILE A 41 4.24 -2.78 -3.14
N GLU A 42 4.08 -1.47 -3.21
CA GLU A 42 3.99 -0.60 -2.05
C GLU A 42 2.54 -0.28 -1.75
N VAL A 43 2.17 -0.34 -0.47
CA VAL A 43 0.90 0.20 0.01
C VAL A 43 1.22 1.36 0.93
N VAL A 44 0.73 2.55 0.59
CA VAL A 44 0.91 3.76 1.39
C VAL A 44 -0.41 4.09 2.07
N LYS A 45 -0.40 4.08 3.38
CA LYS A 45 -1.56 4.47 4.18
C LYS A 45 -1.46 5.95 4.51
N HIS A 46 -2.43 6.72 4.06
CA HIS A 46 -2.57 8.13 4.43
C HIS A 46 -3.67 8.25 5.47
N ASN A 47 -3.32 8.66 6.67
CA ASN A 47 -4.30 9.05 7.66
C ASN A 47 -4.60 10.53 7.45
N LEU A 48 -5.71 10.82 6.81
CA LEU A 48 -6.07 12.19 6.42
C LEU A 48 -6.43 13.05 7.64
N ARG A 49 -6.73 12.42 8.76
CA ARG A 49 -7.12 13.11 9.98
C ARG A 49 -5.90 13.58 10.77
N THR A 50 -4.86 12.75 10.87
CA THR A 50 -3.66 13.04 11.66
C THR A 50 -2.47 13.46 10.83
N GLY A 51 -2.52 13.25 9.53
CA GLY A 51 -1.40 13.47 8.62
C GLY A 51 -0.33 12.39 8.68
N GLN A 52 -0.56 11.31 9.43
CA GLN A 52 0.38 10.19 9.46
C GLN A 52 0.43 9.47 8.12
N VAL A 53 1.64 9.07 7.73
CA VAL A 53 1.85 8.28 6.53
C VAL A 53 2.65 7.04 6.91
N ARG A 54 2.12 5.88 6.56
CA ARG A 54 2.80 4.59 6.72
C ARG A 54 3.00 3.97 5.36
N ARG A 55 4.08 3.21 5.23
CA ARG A 55 4.42 2.56 3.99
C ARG A 55 4.78 1.12 4.26
N ASN A 56 4.12 0.19 3.56
CA ASN A 56 4.44 -1.22 3.59
C ASN A 56 4.83 -1.66 2.19
N ILE A 57 5.88 -2.47 2.07
CA ILE A 57 6.29 -3.03 0.79
C ILE A 57 6.07 -4.53 0.84
N TYR A 58 5.29 -5.03 -0.11
CA TYR A 58 4.97 -6.46 -0.25
C TYR A 58 5.83 -7.04 -1.35
N HIS A 59 6.66 -8.01 -0.99
CA HIS A 59 7.59 -8.65 -1.92
C HIS A 59 6.99 -9.92 -2.52
N PRO A 60 7.45 -10.32 -3.74
CA PRO A 60 6.95 -11.53 -4.39
C PRO A 60 7.15 -12.81 -3.60
N ASP A 61 8.16 -12.85 -2.72
CA ASP A 61 8.45 -14.01 -1.88
C ASP A 61 7.58 -14.11 -0.63
N GLY A 62 6.67 -13.15 -0.43
CA GLY A 62 5.76 -13.11 0.71
C GLY A 62 6.25 -12.29 1.90
N THR A 63 7.48 -11.76 1.84
CA THR A 63 7.97 -10.89 2.92
C THR A 63 7.34 -9.50 2.82
N VAL A 64 7.23 -8.83 3.98
CA VAL A 64 6.64 -7.50 4.07
C VAL A 64 7.60 -6.60 4.85
N GLU A 65 7.93 -5.46 4.26
CA GLU A 65 8.68 -4.40 4.94
C GLU A 65 7.71 -3.33 5.42
N LYS A 66 7.85 -2.93 6.69
CA LYS A 66 7.02 -1.88 7.28
C LYS A 66 7.88 -0.66 7.56
N LEU A 67 7.51 0.46 6.97
CA LEU A 67 8.25 1.71 7.07
C LEU A 67 7.34 2.82 7.56
N TRP A 68 7.86 3.64 8.47
CA TRP A 68 7.18 4.84 8.93
C TRP A 68 7.76 6.04 8.20
N LEU A 69 6.91 6.86 7.60
CA LEU A 69 7.31 8.10 6.95
C LEU A 69 7.03 9.33 7.81
N ARG A 70 6.04 9.22 8.71
CA ARG A 70 5.70 10.29 9.67
C ARG A 70 5.03 9.74 10.89
#